data_274e37b1d36d07b5743a775cd76752a7
#
_entry.id   274e37b1d36d07b5743a775cd76752a7
#
_cell.length_a   1.000
_cell.length_b   1.000
_cell.length_c   1.000
_cell.angle_alpha   90.00
_cell.angle_beta   90.00
_cell.angle_gamma   90.00
#
_symmetry.space_group_name_H-M   'P 1'
#
loop_
_entity.id
_entity.type
_entity.pdbx_description
1 polymer ?
#
loop_
_entity_poly.entity_id
_entity_poly.type
_entity_poly.pdbx_seq_one_letter_code
_entity_poly.pdbx_strand_id
1 'polypeptide(L)'
;MRILSYSFETTLQMDGSVSDHDFVLRCEPQTTVTQTVISAQTVLAPSATLARQHDGFGNLIQVGRISEPHDTFSFVSTGLVMVDARDERPQVAHPIYARPSRFTGMSDELAAFAGDVLRVQANAAPPTKASMLSRALHERMEYAPGSTTVATTAAEAYAQGTGVCQDYAHILIALLRAQGIPARYVVGLMIGEGATHAWAEIHDGIRWRGVDPTNDRAVDDTYITIAHGRDFADCPIEAGVFRGGVRQEQQVSVIVENSQ
;
A
#
# COMPACT_ATOMS: atom_id res chain seq x y z
N MET A 1 2.92 20.68 5.80
CA MET A 1 1.45 20.55 5.76
C MET A 1 0.95 21.00 4.40
N ARG A 2 0.13 20.19 3.72
CA ARG A 2 -0.38 20.40 2.36
C ARG A 2 -1.82 19.91 2.27
N ILE A 3 -2.66 20.58 1.48
CA ILE A 3 -4.00 20.08 1.16
C ILE A 3 -3.95 19.49 -0.24
N LEU A 4 -4.36 18.26 -0.36
CA LEU A 4 -4.42 17.49 -1.61
C LEU A 4 -5.87 17.17 -1.96
N SER A 5 -6.27 17.38 -3.21
CA SER A 5 -7.46 16.78 -3.79
C SER A 5 -7.08 15.45 -4.43
N TYR A 6 -7.98 14.48 -4.36
CA TYR A 6 -7.78 13.21 -5.03
C TYR A 6 -9.04 12.74 -5.77
N SER A 7 -8.80 12.04 -6.87
CA SER A 7 -9.78 11.21 -7.57
C SER A 7 -9.14 9.84 -7.80
N PHE A 8 -9.78 8.81 -7.29
CA PHE A 8 -9.34 7.43 -7.38
C PHE A 8 -10.46 6.57 -7.95
N GLU A 9 -10.25 6.03 -9.14
CA GLU A 9 -11.20 5.19 -9.86
C GLU A 9 -10.63 3.80 -10.06
N THR A 10 -11.49 2.79 -9.89
CA THR A 10 -11.22 1.40 -10.28
C THR A 10 -12.42 0.85 -11.02
N THR A 11 -12.15 0.18 -12.14
CA THR A 11 -13.15 -0.55 -12.92
C THR A 11 -12.70 -2.00 -13.09
N LEU A 12 -13.57 -2.93 -12.71
CA LEU A 12 -13.47 -4.36 -13.02
C LEU A 12 -14.39 -4.67 -14.18
N GLN A 13 -13.83 -5.11 -15.30
CA GLN A 13 -14.57 -5.63 -16.44
C GLN A 13 -14.51 -7.16 -16.41
N MET A 14 -15.67 -7.81 -16.49
CA MET A 14 -15.79 -9.26 -16.52
C MET A 14 -16.17 -9.73 -17.91
N ASP A 15 -15.67 -10.89 -18.33
CA ASP A 15 -16.00 -11.50 -19.64
C ASP A 15 -17.35 -12.21 -19.68
N GLY A 16 -18.14 -12.09 -18.62
CA GLY A 16 -19.49 -12.63 -18.48
C GLY A 16 -20.20 -12.07 -17.27
N SER A 17 -21.49 -12.38 -17.13
CA SER A 17 -22.31 -11.87 -16.05
C SER A 17 -22.03 -12.59 -14.73
N VAL A 18 -21.91 -11.82 -13.64
CA VAL A 18 -21.82 -12.29 -12.25
C VAL A 18 -23.01 -11.80 -11.44
N SER A 19 -23.28 -12.43 -10.31
CA SER A 19 -24.31 -12.03 -9.35
C SER A 19 -23.89 -12.34 -7.93
N ASP A 20 -24.67 -11.89 -6.95
CA ASP A 20 -24.34 -12.09 -5.53
C ASP A 20 -22.91 -11.67 -5.20
N HIS A 21 -22.52 -10.49 -5.65
CA HIS A 21 -21.18 -9.94 -5.45
C HIS A 21 -21.09 -9.25 -4.09
N ASP A 22 -20.47 -9.93 -3.11
CA ASP A 22 -20.09 -9.35 -1.83
C ASP A 22 -18.67 -8.81 -1.93
N PHE A 23 -18.44 -7.56 -1.51
CA PHE A 23 -17.14 -6.90 -1.65
C PHE A 23 -16.75 -6.06 -0.45
N VAL A 24 -15.45 -5.87 -0.31
CA VAL A 24 -14.80 -4.96 0.66
C VAL A 24 -13.89 -4.02 -0.11
N LEU A 25 -14.06 -2.72 0.09
CA LEU A 25 -13.21 -1.69 -0.51
C LEU A 25 -12.38 -0.99 0.56
N ARG A 26 -11.14 -0.66 0.19
CA ARG A 26 -10.27 0.31 0.86
C ARG A 26 -9.93 1.39 -0.15
N CYS A 27 -10.84 2.32 -0.33
CA CYS A 27 -10.75 3.35 -1.37
C CYS A 27 -10.85 4.78 -0.84
N GLU A 28 -11.22 4.96 0.43
CA GLU A 28 -11.21 6.26 1.09
C GLU A 28 -10.05 6.36 2.08
N PRO A 29 -9.33 7.49 2.11
CA PRO A 29 -8.39 7.76 3.19
C PRO A 29 -9.11 7.91 4.52
N GLN A 30 -8.39 7.68 5.61
CA GLN A 30 -8.88 7.94 6.97
C GLN A 30 -7.99 8.95 7.67
N THR A 31 -8.53 9.66 8.66
CA THR A 31 -7.74 10.56 9.51
C THR A 31 -6.78 9.74 10.38
N THR A 32 -5.51 10.12 10.35
CA THR A 32 -4.40 9.50 11.10
C THR A 32 -3.60 10.57 11.85
N VAL A 33 -2.42 10.23 12.35
CA VAL A 33 -1.51 11.21 12.95
C VAL A 33 -0.97 12.18 11.91
N THR A 34 -0.71 11.70 10.68
CA THR A 34 -0.03 12.46 9.63
C THR A 34 -0.97 12.97 8.53
N GLN A 35 -2.26 12.67 8.60
CA GLN A 35 -3.24 13.18 7.65
C GLN A 35 -4.62 13.39 8.28
N THR A 36 -5.34 14.41 7.83
CA THR A 36 -6.72 14.72 8.22
C THR A 36 -7.60 14.74 6.99
N VAL A 37 -8.62 13.90 6.97
CA VAL A 37 -9.62 13.88 5.89
C VAL A 37 -10.57 15.05 6.09
N ILE A 38 -10.61 15.97 5.12
CA ILE A 38 -11.51 17.13 5.10
C ILE A 38 -12.86 16.69 4.49
N SER A 39 -12.80 15.93 3.39
CA SER A 39 -13.97 15.32 2.75
C SER A 39 -13.55 14.05 2.04
N ALA A 40 -14.45 13.07 2.00
CA ALA A 40 -14.32 11.86 1.19
C ALA A 40 -15.69 11.33 0.83
N GLN A 41 -15.86 10.89 -0.39
CA GLN A 41 -17.05 10.22 -0.88
C GLN A 41 -16.70 9.15 -1.89
N THR A 42 -17.50 8.08 -1.91
CA THR A 42 -17.38 6.99 -2.88
C THR A 42 -18.70 6.77 -3.60
N VAL A 43 -18.64 6.65 -4.91
CA VAL A 43 -19.76 6.31 -5.79
C VAL A 43 -19.46 4.98 -6.45
N LEU A 44 -20.47 4.10 -6.52
CA LEU A 44 -20.38 2.77 -7.13
C LEU A 44 -21.24 2.65 -8.39
N ALA A 45 -20.79 1.83 -9.32
CA ALA A 45 -21.59 1.34 -10.43
C ALA A 45 -21.34 -0.19 -10.62
N PRO A 46 -22.38 -1.03 -10.51
CA PRO A 46 -23.76 -0.73 -10.11
C PRO A 46 -23.86 -0.14 -8.70
N SER A 47 -24.89 0.67 -8.43
CA SER A 47 -25.07 1.30 -7.13
C SER A 47 -25.38 0.26 -6.04
N ALA A 48 -24.75 0.42 -4.88
CA ALA A 48 -25.01 -0.40 -3.70
C ALA A 48 -24.90 0.44 -2.43
N THR A 49 -25.56 -0.02 -1.37
CA THR A 49 -25.36 0.57 -0.04
C THR A 49 -24.02 0.13 0.54
N LEU A 50 -23.26 1.08 1.03
CA LEU A 50 -21.98 0.83 1.68
C LEU A 50 -22.07 0.97 3.20
N ALA A 51 -21.63 -0.07 3.92
CA ALA A 51 -21.44 -0.01 5.36
C ALA A 51 -19.95 0.31 5.64
N ARG A 52 -19.68 1.39 6.39
CA ARG A 52 -18.33 1.76 6.82
C ARG A 52 -17.96 1.05 8.12
N GLN A 53 -16.81 0.43 8.16
CA GLN A 53 -16.27 -0.33 9.29
C GLN A 53 -14.75 -0.13 9.37
N HIS A 54 -14.10 -0.72 10.39
CA HIS A 54 -12.64 -0.80 10.47
C HIS A 54 -12.22 -2.27 10.49
N ASP A 55 -11.16 -2.60 9.77
CA ASP A 55 -10.57 -3.93 9.80
C ASP A 55 -9.67 -4.14 11.05
N GLY A 56 -9.07 -5.34 11.16
CA GLY A 56 -8.20 -5.69 12.28
C GLY A 56 -6.90 -4.89 12.38
N PHE A 57 -6.56 -4.12 11.36
CA PHE A 57 -5.42 -3.19 11.34
C PHE A 57 -5.83 -1.74 11.59
N GLY A 58 -7.13 -1.49 11.73
CA GLY A 58 -7.69 -0.15 11.93
C GLY A 58 -7.90 0.64 10.63
N ASN A 59 -7.81 0.00 9.46
CA ASN A 59 -8.11 0.66 8.19
C ASN A 59 -9.62 0.84 8.02
N LEU A 60 -10.02 1.98 7.47
CA LEU A 60 -11.39 2.18 7.02
C LEU A 60 -11.70 1.24 5.87
N ILE A 61 -12.75 0.45 6.02
CA ILE A 61 -13.28 -0.42 4.96
C ILE A 61 -14.74 -0.07 4.67
N GLN A 62 -15.11 -0.25 3.42
CA GLN A 62 -16.50 -0.14 2.95
C GLN A 62 -16.95 -1.52 2.48
N VAL A 63 -18.02 -2.03 3.07
CA VAL A 63 -18.56 -3.35 2.77
C VAL A 63 -19.89 -3.17 2.04
N GLY A 64 -20.05 -3.87 0.93
CA GLY A 64 -21.28 -3.81 0.13
C GLY A 64 -21.62 -5.13 -0.55
N ARG A 65 -22.83 -5.18 -1.12
CA ARG A 65 -23.31 -6.31 -1.90
C ARG A 65 -24.13 -5.82 -3.10
N ILE A 66 -23.93 -6.46 -4.25
CA ILE A 66 -24.73 -6.32 -5.46
C ILE A 66 -25.32 -7.69 -5.77
N SER A 67 -26.64 -7.82 -5.62
CA SER A 67 -27.34 -9.09 -5.89
C SER A 67 -27.68 -9.26 -7.36
N GLU A 68 -27.91 -8.15 -8.06
CA GLU A 68 -28.34 -8.15 -9.47
C GLU A 68 -27.20 -8.58 -10.40
N PRO A 69 -27.53 -9.25 -11.52
CA PRO A 69 -26.55 -9.60 -12.53
C PRO A 69 -25.85 -8.36 -13.11
N HIS A 70 -24.52 -8.42 -13.21
CA HIS A 70 -23.69 -7.38 -13.83
C HIS A 70 -22.42 -8.00 -14.42
N ASP A 71 -21.78 -7.30 -15.35
CA ASP A 71 -20.52 -7.65 -15.98
C ASP A 71 -19.44 -6.60 -15.80
N THR A 72 -19.78 -5.50 -15.13
CA THR A 72 -18.87 -4.42 -14.79
C THR A 72 -19.13 -3.99 -13.35
N PHE A 73 -18.05 -3.78 -12.60
CA PHE A 73 -18.09 -3.18 -11.27
C PHE A 73 -17.08 -2.05 -11.20
N SER A 74 -17.49 -0.88 -10.77
CA SER A 74 -16.57 0.23 -10.60
C SER A 74 -16.89 1.07 -9.36
N PHE A 75 -15.85 1.74 -8.86
CA PHE A 75 -16.01 2.80 -7.88
C PHE A 75 -15.17 4.02 -8.26
N VAL A 76 -15.66 5.18 -7.85
CA VAL A 76 -14.91 6.45 -7.87
C VAL A 76 -14.92 7.02 -6.45
N SER A 77 -13.74 7.18 -5.87
CA SER A 77 -13.54 7.83 -4.58
C SER A 77 -12.88 9.19 -4.80
N THR A 78 -13.48 10.24 -4.26
CA THR A 78 -12.96 11.63 -4.39
C THR A 78 -12.96 12.33 -3.04
N GLY A 79 -12.07 13.30 -2.85
CA GLY A 79 -12.04 14.06 -1.62
C GLY A 79 -10.88 15.03 -1.49
N LEU A 80 -10.77 15.59 -0.27
CA LEU A 80 -9.72 16.51 0.16
C LEU A 80 -9.08 15.97 1.42
N VAL A 81 -7.76 15.96 1.44
CA VAL A 81 -6.95 15.49 2.56
C VAL A 81 -5.87 16.51 2.88
N MET A 82 -5.79 16.91 4.13
CA MET A 82 -4.67 17.67 4.65
C MET A 82 -3.60 16.70 5.15
N VAL A 83 -2.40 16.77 4.60
CA VAL A 83 -1.26 15.91 4.97
C VAL A 83 -0.20 16.74 5.70
N ASP A 84 0.30 16.20 6.81
CA ASP A 84 1.44 16.72 7.57
C ASP A 84 2.38 15.58 7.98
N ALA A 85 3.25 15.20 7.07
CA ALA A 85 4.21 14.13 7.27
C ALA A 85 5.25 14.43 8.38
N ARG A 86 5.33 15.67 8.85
CA ARG A 86 6.22 16.11 9.93
C ARG A 86 5.64 15.98 11.33
N ASP A 87 4.39 15.55 11.47
CA ASP A 87 3.80 15.34 12.79
C ASP A 87 4.63 14.33 13.59
N GLU A 88 5.11 14.75 14.75
CA GLU A 88 6.05 13.97 15.58
C GLU A 88 5.38 13.29 16.78
N ARG A 89 4.05 13.31 16.85
CA ARG A 89 3.33 12.64 17.93
C ARG A 89 3.72 11.16 18.03
N PRO A 90 3.98 10.64 19.25
CA PRO A 90 4.32 9.24 19.44
C PRO A 90 3.20 8.31 18.95
N GLN A 91 3.61 7.20 18.36
CA GLN A 91 2.73 6.13 17.89
C GLN A 91 3.22 4.79 18.40
N VAL A 92 2.32 3.84 18.63
CA VAL A 92 2.68 2.50 19.11
C VAL A 92 2.83 1.55 17.90
N ALA A 93 3.91 0.78 17.89
CA ALA A 93 4.08 -0.33 16.97
C ALA A 93 3.59 -1.63 17.59
N HIS A 94 2.56 -2.25 17.02
CA HIS A 94 2.15 -3.58 17.44
C HIS A 94 3.25 -4.60 17.07
N PRO A 95 3.60 -5.56 17.94
CA PRO A 95 4.68 -6.55 17.70
C PRO A 95 4.53 -7.37 16.41
N ILE A 96 3.32 -7.48 15.86
CA ILE A 96 3.05 -8.19 14.60
C ILE A 96 3.86 -7.62 13.43
N TYR A 97 4.18 -6.32 13.45
CA TYR A 97 4.94 -5.65 12.40
C TYR A 97 6.45 -5.92 12.44
N ALA A 98 6.93 -6.59 13.51
CA ALA A 98 8.31 -7.06 13.60
C ALA A 98 8.46 -8.54 13.15
N ARG A 99 7.39 -9.18 12.67
CA ARG A 99 7.39 -10.59 12.27
C ARG A 99 7.24 -10.72 10.75
N PRO A 100 7.86 -11.74 10.13
CA PRO A 100 7.60 -12.06 8.73
C PRO A 100 6.09 -12.29 8.49
N SER A 101 5.65 -12.01 7.29
CA SER A 101 4.28 -12.29 6.81
C SER A 101 4.35 -13.05 5.49
N ARG A 102 3.20 -13.36 4.89
CA ARG A 102 3.12 -14.21 3.69
C ARG A 102 4.06 -13.76 2.57
N PHE A 103 4.13 -12.45 2.30
CA PHE A 103 4.91 -11.91 1.18
C PHE A 103 6.25 -11.31 1.59
N THR A 104 6.58 -11.24 2.89
CA THR A 104 7.79 -10.60 3.41
C THR A 104 8.72 -11.60 4.10
N GLY A 105 8.78 -12.84 3.58
CA GLY A 105 9.75 -13.85 4.00
C GLY A 105 11.17 -13.49 3.55
N MET A 106 12.16 -13.89 4.36
CA MET A 106 13.58 -13.74 4.02
C MET A 106 14.08 -14.94 3.22
N SER A 107 15.01 -14.69 2.28
CA SER A 107 15.86 -15.71 1.66
C SER A 107 17.33 -15.47 2.06
N ASP A 108 18.20 -16.45 1.78
CA ASP A 108 19.64 -16.31 2.03
C ASP A 108 20.25 -15.16 1.22
N GLU A 109 19.76 -14.93 -0.01
CA GLU A 109 20.19 -13.84 -0.87
C GLU A 109 19.80 -12.47 -0.29
N LEU A 110 18.56 -12.33 0.20
CA LEU A 110 18.13 -11.10 0.89
C LEU A 110 18.92 -10.86 2.18
N ALA A 111 19.25 -11.93 2.92
CA ALA A 111 20.07 -11.83 4.12
C ALA A 111 21.50 -11.38 3.81
N ALA A 112 22.11 -11.95 2.76
CA ALA A 112 23.43 -11.55 2.28
C ALA A 112 23.43 -10.09 1.82
N PHE A 113 22.43 -9.67 1.03
CA PHE A 113 22.30 -8.29 0.58
C PHE A 113 22.19 -7.31 1.76
N ALA A 114 21.34 -7.59 2.75
CA ALA A 114 21.23 -6.75 3.94
C ALA A 114 22.56 -6.65 4.70
N GLY A 115 23.26 -7.78 4.84
CA GLY A 115 24.57 -7.86 5.49
C GLY A 115 25.62 -7.00 4.80
N ASP A 116 25.67 -7.03 3.48
CA ASP A 116 26.61 -6.24 2.68
C ASP A 116 26.32 -4.74 2.78
N VAL A 117 25.06 -4.34 2.61
CA VAL A 117 24.63 -2.94 2.68
C VAL A 117 24.89 -2.34 4.06
N LEU A 118 24.60 -3.08 5.13
CA LEU A 118 24.71 -2.58 6.51
C LEU A 118 26.07 -2.84 7.17
N ARG A 119 27.03 -3.48 6.49
CA ARG A 119 28.32 -3.90 7.04
C ARG A 119 29.06 -2.78 7.76
N VAL A 120 29.08 -1.58 7.20
CA VAL A 120 29.79 -0.42 7.76
C VAL A 120 29.00 0.33 8.83
N GLN A 121 27.67 0.15 8.89
CA GLN A 121 26.77 0.87 9.79
C GLN A 121 25.77 -0.06 10.48
N ALA A 122 26.23 -1.22 10.94
CA ALA A 122 25.40 -2.24 11.58
C ALA A 122 24.60 -1.70 12.81
N ASN A 123 25.15 -0.72 13.51
CA ASN A 123 24.56 -0.09 14.69
C ASN A 123 23.82 1.23 14.38
N ALA A 124 23.60 1.57 13.11
CA ALA A 124 22.88 2.77 12.74
C ALA A 124 21.43 2.76 13.27
N ALA A 125 20.87 3.94 13.49
CA ALA A 125 19.48 4.11 13.89
C ALA A 125 18.52 3.56 12.80
N PRO A 126 17.28 3.12 13.17
CA PRO A 126 16.33 2.55 12.23
C PRO A 126 16.09 3.39 10.96
N PRO A 127 15.93 4.73 11.02
CA PRO A 127 15.74 5.53 9.79
C PRO A 127 16.96 5.50 8.86
N THR A 128 18.18 5.49 9.41
CA THR A 128 19.39 5.40 8.61
C THR A 128 19.51 4.05 7.91
N LYS A 129 19.25 2.95 8.62
CA LYS A 129 19.22 1.61 8.01
C LYS A 129 18.18 1.52 6.91
N ALA A 130 16.98 2.07 7.15
CA ALA A 130 15.91 2.07 6.15
C ALA A 130 16.31 2.83 4.88
N SER A 131 16.91 4.01 5.02
CA SER A 131 17.40 4.79 3.87
C SER A 131 18.53 4.08 3.10
N MET A 132 19.46 3.43 3.80
CA MET A 132 20.53 2.68 3.15
C MET A 132 20.01 1.48 2.36
N LEU A 133 19.11 0.70 2.98
CA LEU A 133 18.50 -0.47 2.33
C LEU A 133 17.59 -0.06 1.17
N SER A 134 16.82 1.02 1.32
CA SER A 134 15.96 1.57 0.27
C SER A 134 16.76 1.97 -0.96
N ARG A 135 17.83 2.76 -0.78
CA ARG A 135 18.72 3.17 -1.86
C ARG A 135 19.36 1.99 -2.58
N ALA A 136 19.97 1.08 -1.82
CA ALA A 136 20.62 -0.08 -2.40
C ALA A 136 19.63 -0.99 -3.15
N LEU A 137 18.39 -1.11 -2.65
CA LEU A 137 17.33 -1.84 -3.32
C LEU A 137 16.92 -1.13 -4.62
N HIS A 138 16.74 0.18 -4.59
CA HIS A 138 16.40 1.00 -5.76
C HIS A 138 17.45 0.84 -6.87
N GLU A 139 18.73 0.86 -6.51
CA GLU A 139 19.84 0.69 -7.46
C GLU A 139 19.94 -0.75 -8.01
N ARG A 140 19.45 -1.75 -7.26
CA ARG A 140 19.56 -3.18 -7.61
C ARG A 140 18.39 -3.66 -8.48
N MET A 141 17.21 -3.11 -8.31
CA MET A 141 15.97 -3.56 -8.95
C MET A 141 15.60 -2.69 -10.14
N GLU A 142 15.00 -3.30 -11.16
CA GLU A 142 14.40 -2.59 -12.30
C GLU A 142 12.88 -2.50 -12.11
N TYR A 143 12.32 -1.30 -12.28
CA TYR A 143 10.87 -1.11 -12.24
C TYR A 143 10.24 -1.60 -13.54
N ALA A 144 9.48 -2.68 -13.50
CA ALA A 144 8.92 -3.34 -14.68
C ALA A 144 7.45 -3.78 -14.46
N PRO A 145 6.47 -2.97 -14.89
CA PRO A 145 5.07 -3.35 -14.84
C PRO A 145 4.80 -4.68 -15.56
N GLY A 146 4.01 -5.55 -14.93
CA GLY A 146 3.66 -6.86 -15.47
C GLY A 146 4.74 -7.94 -15.30
N SER A 147 5.88 -7.65 -14.70
CA SER A 147 6.94 -8.64 -14.40
C SER A 147 6.58 -9.56 -13.22
N THR A 148 5.74 -9.08 -12.33
CA THR A 148 5.29 -9.78 -11.11
C THR A 148 3.76 -9.82 -11.03
N THR A 149 3.25 -10.53 -10.04
CA THR A 149 1.82 -10.61 -9.73
C THR A 149 1.58 -10.23 -8.26
N VAL A 150 0.33 -10.02 -7.89
CA VAL A 150 -0.06 -9.77 -6.49
C VAL A 150 0.31 -10.91 -5.52
N ALA A 151 0.68 -12.07 -6.03
CA ALA A 151 1.10 -13.23 -5.25
C ALA A 151 2.63 -13.37 -5.13
N THR A 152 3.41 -12.55 -5.83
CA THR A 152 4.87 -12.60 -5.81
C THR A 152 5.41 -12.19 -4.44
N THR A 153 6.30 -12.99 -3.89
CA THR A 153 6.95 -12.73 -2.59
C THR A 153 8.17 -11.83 -2.73
N ALA A 154 8.61 -11.24 -1.63
CA ALA A 154 9.84 -10.44 -1.58
C ALA A 154 11.07 -11.20 -2.12
N ALA A 155 11.20 -12.48 -1.75
CA ALA A 155 12.32 -13.32 -2.18
C ALA A 155 12.29 -13.58 -3.69
N GLU A 156 11.12 -13.88 -4.25
CA GLU A 156 10.93 -14.13 -5.69
C GLU A 156 11.21 -12.87 -6.51
N ALA A 157 10.64 -11.71 -6.12
CA ALA A 157 10.87 -10.45 -6.80
C ALA A 157 12.35 -10.03 -6.77
N TYR A 158 13.00 -10.19 -5.60
CA TYR A 158 14.43 -9.90 -5.46
C TYR A 158 15.30 -10.79 -6.35
N ALA A 159 15.03 -12.10 -6.38
CA ALA A 159 15.76 -13.06 -7.23
C ALA A 159 15.57 -12.74 -8.72
N GLN A 160 14.37 -12.31 -9.11
CA GLN A 160 14.06 -11.88 -10.47
C GLN A 160 14.75 -10.56 -10.86
N GLY A 161 14.99 -9.67 -9.90
CA GLY A 161 15.62 -8.36 -10.10
C GLY A 161 14.72 -7.31 -10.73
N THR A 162 13.43 -7.61 -10.91
CA THR A 162 12.41 -6.72 -11.47
C THR A 162 11.14 -6.76 -10.64
N GLY A 163 10.36 -5.68 -10.64
CA GLY A 163 9.09 -5.62 -9.90
C GLY A 163 8.43 -4.26 -9.97
N VAL A 164 7.33 -4.12 -9.25
CA VAL A 164 6.58 -2.87 -9.09
C VAL A 164 6.64 -2.36 -7.65
N CYS A 165 6.01 -1.23 -7.35
CA CYS A 165 6.05 -0.60 -6.02
C CYS A 165 5.69 -1.56 -4.87
N GLN A 166 4.76 -2.51 -5.09
CA GLN A 166 4.42 -3.56 -4.13
C GLN A 166 5.63 -4.42 -3.78
N ASP A 167 6.39 -4.86 -4.80
CA ASP A 167 7.54 -5.74 -4.62
C ASP A 167 8.67 -5.03 -3.88
N TYR A 168 8.99 -3.79 -4.29
CA TYR A 168 9.96 -2.95 -3.60
C TYR A 168 9.61 -2.76 -2.12
N ALA A 169 8.34 -2.48 -1.81
CA ALA A 169 7.88 -2.33 -0.44
C ALA A 169 8.01 -3.65 0.35
N HIS A 170 7.60 -4.79 -0.22
CA HIS A 170 7.72 -6.10 0.43
C HIS A 170 9.17 -6.47 0.72
N ILE A 171 10.09 -6.23 -0.22
CA ILE A 171 11.52 -6.51 -0.04
C ILE A 171 12.08 -5.62 1.08
N LEU A 172 11.83 -4.31 1.05
CA LEU A 172 12.32 -3.41 2.10
C LEU A 172 11.78 -3.80 3.48
N ILE A 173 10.51 -4.17 3.59
CA ILE A 173 9.89 -4.64 4.83
C ILE A 173 10.57 -5.91 5.34
N ALA A 174 10.83 -6.89 4.47
CA ALA A 174 11.52 -8.12 4.82
C ALA A 174 12.93 -7.83 5.39
N LEU A 175 13.70 -6.97 4.71
CA LEU A 175 15.05 -6.56 5.11
C LEU A 175 15.04 -5.87 6.49
N LEU A 176 14.09 -4.96 6.72
CA LEU A 176 13.98 -4.20 7.98
C LEU A 176 13.55 -5.08 9.15
N ARG A 177 12.58 -5.95 8.97
CA ARG A 177 12.13 -6.90 10.00
C ARG A 177 13.25 -7.87 10.41
N ALA A 178 14.10 -8.29 9.48
CA ALA A 178 15.29 -9.09 9.78
C ALA A 178 16.31 -8.34 10.65
N GLN A 179 16.29 -7.01 10.65
CA GLN A 179 17.09 -6.16 11.56
C GLN A 179 16.37 -5.85 12.87
N GLY A 180 15.23 -6.49 13.16
CA GLY A 180 14.42 -6.21 14.34
C GLY A 180 13.67 -4.87 14.30
N ILE A 181 13.59 -4.22 13.15
CA ILE A 181 12.89 -2.94 12.97
C ILE A 181 11.44 -3.25 12.56
N PRO A 182 10.44 -2.85 13.37
CA PRO A 182 9.04 -3.00 12.96
C PRO A 182 8.79 -2.20 11.67
N ALA A 183 8.19 -2.86 10.68
CA ALA A 183 7.88 -2.26 9.40
C ALA A 183 6.51 -2.74 8.91
N ARG A 184 5.76 -1.87 8.21
CA ARG A 184 4.45 -2.18 7.65
C ARG A 184 4.33 -1.73 6.21
N TYR A 185 3.53 -2.45 5.46
CA TYR A 185 3.14 -2.12 4.11
C TYR A 185 2.07 -1.04 4.13
N VAL A 186 2.17 -0.10 3.23
CA VAL A 186 1.16 0.96 3.03
C VAL A 186 0.79 1.01 1.56
N VAL A 187 -0.51 1.06 1.31
CA VAL A 187 -1.07 1.40 0.00
C VAL A 187 -1.72 2.77 0.08
N GLY A 188 -1.53 3.57 -0.95
CA GLY A 188 -2.08 4.91 -1.01
C GLY A 188 -1.96 5.55 -2.38
N LEU A 189 -2.03 6.88 -2.38
CA LEU A 189 -2.00 7.71 -3.57
C LEU A 189 -0.83 8.69 -3.47
N MET A 190 -0.25 9.05 -4.59
CA MET A 190 0.85 10.01 -4.67
C MET A 190 0.47 11.13 -5.65
N ILE A 191 0.95 12.34 -5.41
CA ILE A 191 0.70 13.50 -6.28
C ILE A 191 1.08 13.20 -7.73
N GLY A 192 0.22 13.57 -8.66
CA GLY A 192 0.32 13.31 -10.08
C GLY A 192 -0.81 12.45 -10.62
N GLU A 193 -0.62 11.89 -11.80
CA GLU A 193 -1.55 10.97 -12.47
C GLU A 193 -0.93 9.58 -12.57
N GLY A 194 -1.73 8.53 -12.41
CA GLY A 194 -1.26 7.15 -12.51
C GLY A 194 -2.19 6.13 -11.87
N ALA A 195 -1.63 5.24 -11.07
CA ALA A 195 -2.32 4.20 -10.31
C ALA A 195 -2.08 4.37 -8.81
N THR A 196 -2.62 3.47 -8.00
CA THR A 196 -2.26 3.38 -6.58
C THR A 196 -0.77 3.10 -6.42
N HIS A 197 -0.20 3.61 -5.33
CA HIS A 197 1.20 3.43 -5.00
C HIS A 197 1.37 2.68 -3.69
N ALA A 198 2.52 2.01 -3.53
CA ALA A 198 2.85 1.27 -2.32
C ALA A 198 4.24 1.67 -1.81
N TRP A 199 4.37 1.73 -0.49
CA TRP A 199 5.62 2.01 0.21
C TRP A 199 5.72 1.25 1.53
N ALA A 200 6.85 1.38 2.20
CA ALA A 200 7.04 0.86 3.54
C ALA A 200 6.98 1.99 4.58
N GLU A 201 6.44 1.71 5.76
CA GLU A 201 6.66 2.52 6.94
C GLU A 201 7.45 1.74 7.97
N ILE A 202 8.45 2.39 8.59
CA ILE A 202 9.26 1.85 9.67
C ILE A 202 8.93 2.54 10.97
N HIS A 203 9.00 1.82 12.09
CA HIS A 203 8.89 2.42 13.41
C HIS A 203 10.28 2.72 13.96
N ASP A 204 10.56 4.01 14.23
CA ASP A 204 11.88 4.48 14.66
C ASP A 204 12.13 4.36 16.18
N GLY A 205 11.16 3.79 16.89
CA GLY A 205 11.13 3.70 18.37
C GLY A 205 10.14 4.70 19.00
N ILE A 206 9.69 5.70 18.23
CA ILE A 206 8.75 6.74 18.67
C ILE A 206 7.51 6.78 17.77
N ARG A 207 7.70 6.73 16.45
CA ARG A 207 6.63 6.90 15.45
C ARG A 207 6.90 6.13 14.17
N TRP A 208 5.89 6.04 13.34
CA TRP A 208 6.03 5.53 11.97
C TRP A 208 6.64 6.58 11.04
N ARG A 209 7.56 6.14 10.17
CA ARG A 209 8.18 6.96 9.11
C ARG A 209 8.07 6.25 7.78
N GLY A 210 7.52 6.92 6.78
CA GLY A 210 7.38 6.39 5.44
C GLY A 210 8.69 6.45 4.66
N VAL A 211 8.99 5.37 3.96
CA VAL A 211 10.13 5.22 3.05
C VAL A 211 9.63 4.58 1.76
N ASP A 212 9.83 5.26 0.65
CA ASP A 212 9.45 4.79 -0.68
C ASP A 212 10.67 4.25 -1.44
N PRO A 213 10.87 2.92 -1.46
CA PRO A 213 12.01 2.32 -2.14
C PRO A 213 11.92 2.37 -3.67
N THR A 214 10.73 2.55 -4.23
CA THR A 214 10.54 2.68 -5.67
C THR A 214 11.13 3.99 -6.19
N ASN A 215 11.00 5.07 -5.41
CA ASN A 215 11.45 6.41 -5.77
C ASN A 215 12.71 6.85 -4.99
N ASP A 216 13.32 5.98 -4.18
CA ASP A 216 14.45 6.26 -3.26
C ASP A 216 14.27 7.56 -2.46
N ARG A 217 13.12 7.70 -1.79
CA ARG A 217 12.82 8.91 -1.03
C ARG A 217 12.03 8.64 0.24
N ALA A 218 12.10 9.58 1.17
CA ALA A 218 11.18 9.61 2.29
C ALA A 218 9.78 10.02 1.82
N VAL A 219 8.76 9.42 2.43
CA VAL A 219 7.36 9.84 2.24
C VAL A 219 7.17 11.23 2.87
N ASP A 220 6.54 12.12 2.12
CA ASP A 220 6.31 13.51 2.50
C ASP A 220 4.83 13.92 2.33
N ASP A 221 4.56 15.22 2.37
CA ASP A 221 3.22 15.80 2.28
C ASP A 221 2.55 15.60 0.89
N THR A 222 3.18 14.88 -0.04
CA THR A 222 2.66 14.55 -1.37
C THR A 222 2.04 13.15 -1.46
N TYR A 223 1.95 12.43 -0.33
CA TYR A 223 1.39 11.08 -0.25
C TYR A 223 0.13 11.06 0.61
N ILE A 224 -0.91 10.37 0.14
CA ILE A 224 -2.14 10.08 0.89
C ILE A 224 -2.16 8.59 1.24
N THR A 225 -2.20 8.25 2.52
CA THR A 225 -2.36 6.87 2.99
C THR A 225 -3.83 6.45 2.88
N ILE A 226 -4.08 5.31 2.24
CA ILE A 226 -5.40 4.65 2.17
C ILE A 226 -5.48 3.55 3.23
N ALA A 227 -4.55 2.61 3.22
CA ALA A 227 -4.55 1.49 4.16
C ALA A 227 -3.13 1.00 4.45
N HIS A 228 -2.98 0.24 5.54
CA HIS A 228 -1.72 -0.39 5.92
C HIS A 228 -1.94 -1.80 6.48
N GLY A 229 -0.91 -2.63 6.40
CA GLY A 229 -0.93 -4.00 6.90
C GLY A 229 0.47 -4.58 7.04
N ARG A 230 0.56 -5.87 7.32
CA ARG A 230 1.86 -6.56 7.37
C ARG A 230 2.48 -6.69 5.99
N ASP A 231 1.62 -6.88 4.99
CA ASP A 231 1.92 -6.95 3.56
C ASP A 231 0.63 -6.66 2.76
N PHE A 232 0.69 -6.78 1.43
CA PHE A 232 -0.45 -6.53 0.55
C PHE A 232 -1.70 -7.37 0.90
N ALA A 233 -1.55 -8.61 1.40
CA ALA A 233 -2.70 -9.47 1.70
C ALA A 233 -3.62 -8.90 2.79
N ASP A 234 -3.10 -8.06 3.68
CA ASP A 234 -3.88 -7.44 4.75
C ASP A 234 -4.67 -6.20 4.28
N CYS A 235 -4.27 -5.58 3.18
CA CYS A 235 -4.86 -4.31 2.73
C CYS A 235 -5.03 -4.17 1.20
N PRO A 236 -5.59 -5.18 0.51
CA PRO A 236 -5.95 -5.00 -0.89
C PRO A 236 -6.99 -3.87 -1.02
N ILE A 237 -6.91 -3.10 -2.10
CA ILE A 237 -7.85 -2.01 -2.36
C ILE A 237 -9.28 -2.54 -2.51
N GLU A 238 -9.42 -3.63 -3.24
CA GLU A 238 -10.69 -4.31 -3.46
C GLU A 238 -10.48 -5.80 -3.25
N ALA A 239 -11.43 -6.42 -2.56
CA ALA A 239 -11.54 -7.86 -2.41
C ALA A 239 -13.01 -8.25 -2.40
N GLY A 240 -13.39 -9.26 -3.17
CA GLY A 240 -14.77 -9.68 -3.24
C GLY A 240 -14.91 -11.15 -3.61
N VAL A 241 -16.16 -11.62 -3.49
CA VAL A 241 -16.59 -12.94 -3.96
C VAL A 241 -17.93 -12.77 -4.68
N PHE A 242 -18.10 -13.48 -5.76
CA PHE A 242 -19.34 -13.44 -6.55
C PHE A 242 -19.70 -14.83 -7.09
N ARG A 243 -20.92 -14.98 -7.57
CA ARG A 243 -21.35 -16.15 -8.34
C ARG A 243 -21.11 -15.88 -9.81
N GLY A 244 -20.31 -16.72 -10.45
CA GLY A 244 -19.96 -16.64 -11.86
C GLY A 244 -18.56 -17.21 -12.09
N GLY A 245 -18.36 -17.87 -13.24
CA GLY A 245 -17.04 -18.39 -13.63
C GLY A 245 -16.44 -17.51 -14.74
N VAL A 246 -15.99 -16.31 -14.40
CA VAL A 246 -15.53 -15.29 -15.35
C VAL A 246 -14.06 -14.95 -15.14
N ARG A 247 -13.43 -14.42 -16.18
CA ARG A 247 -12.17 -13.68 -16.07
C ARG A 247 -12.50 -12.21 -15.84
N GLN A 248 -11.62 -11.55 -15.11
CA GLN A 248 -11.77 -10.11 -14.85
C GLN A 248 -10.50 -9.37 -15.23
N GLU A 249 -10.68 -8.18 -15.76
CA GLU A 249 -9.62 -7.21 -16.04
C GLU A 249 -9.86 -5.97 -15.20
N GLN A 250 -8.81 -5.50 -14.53
CA GLN A 250 -8.88 -4.33 -13.67
C GLN A 250 -8.16 -3.15 -14.30
N GLN A 251 -8.83 -2.00 -14.30
CA GLN A 251 -8.25 -0.71 -14.66
C GLN A 251 -8.29 0.21 -13.45
N VAL A 252 -7.20 0.91 -13.20
CA VAL A 252 -7.04 1.83 -12.07
C VAL A 252 -6.56 3.17 -12.59
N SER A 253 -7.22 4.25 -12.15
CA SER A 253 -6.83 5.63 -12.44
C SER A 253 -6.81 6.45 -11.15
N VAL A 254 -5.73 7.15 -10.93
CA VAL A 254 -5.53 8.04 -9.77
C VAL A 254 -5.07 9.39 -10.25
N ILE A 255 -5.70 10.45 -9.73
CA ILE A 255 -5.26 11.83 -9.91
C ILE A 255 -5.18 12.46 -8.52
N VAL A 256 -4.01 13.01 -8.17
CA VAL A 256 -3.79 13.75 -6.93
C VAL A 256 -3.16 15.09 -7.24
N GLU A 257 -3.78 16.17 -6.78
CA GLU A 257 -3.34 17.53 -7.05
C GLU A 257 -3.26 18.38 -5.78
N ASN A 258 -2.47 19.44 -5.84
CA ASN A 258 -2.52 20.45 -4.79
C ASN A 258 -3.87 21.18 -4.85
N SER A 259 -4.61 21.14 -3.76
CA SER A 259 -5.76 22.03 -3.58
C SER A 259 -5.25 23.39 -3.09
N GLN A 260 -5.59 24.45 -3.83
CA GLN A 260 -5.25 25.83 -3.46
C GLN A 260 -6.16 26.35 -2.34
#